data_155d0996d7b0bfb621c290cbad2b4dd3
#
_entry.id   155d0996d7b0bfb621c290cbad2b4dd3
#
_cell.length_a   1.000
_cell.length_b   1.000
_cell.length_c   1.000
_cell.angle_alpha   90.00
_cell.angle_beta   90.00
_cell.angle_gamma   90.00
#
_symmetry.space_group_name_H-M   'P 1'
#
loop_
_entity.id
_entity.type
_entity.pdbx_description
1 polymer ?
#
loop_
_entity_poly.entity_id
_entity_poly.type
_entity_poly.pdbx_seq_one_letter_code
_entity_poly.pdbx_strand_id
1 'polypeptide(L)'
;MKNWFKKLTSNAKSLFFLACFDLFVFICFVPFAFFNTESGYWLGSLMLGWLLGCFAQILGYISIIFTSKVLGNISGTSTLGTLFGGGGFFIRYILYAGVLAISAISTFKPEWFGGFNCLNFFTCFSSIVVLSFFLMIYKIIEMKNESKQTEKEEASK
;
A
#
# COMPACT_ATOMS: atom_id res chain seq x y z
N MET A 1 -16.48 1.49 20.28
CA MET A 1 -15.79 1.53 18.98
C MET A 1 -16.10 2.79 18.15
N LYS A 2 -17.35 3.26 18.05
CA LYS A 2 -17.73 4.41 17.20
C LYS A 2 -17.06 5.75 17.55
N ASN A 3 -16.70 5.99 18.82
CA ASN A 3 -16.07 7.25 19.25
C ASN A 3 -14.56 7.31 19.05
N TRP A 4 -13.87 6.16 19.02
CA TRP A 4 -12.44 6.07 18.77
C TRP A 4 -12.14 6.35 17.28
N PHE A 5 -12.95 5.77 16.37
CA PHE A 5 -12.79 5.94 14.93
C PHE A 5 -12.99 7.40 14.47
N LYS A 6 -13.86 8.16 15.17
CA LYS A 6 -14.07 9.59 14.87
C LYS A 6 -12.86 10.46 15.22
N LYS A 7 -12.04 10.04 16.18
CA LYS A 7 -10.84 10.77 16.64
C LYS A 7 -9.59 10.49 15.77
N LEU A 8 -9.62 9.48 14.88
CA LEU A 8 -8.50 9.19 14.00
C LEU A 8 -8.37 10.27 12.92
N THR A 9 -7.10 10.63 12.64
CA THR A 9 -6.79 11.49 11.48
C THR A 9 -7.18 10.79 10.17
N SER A 10 -7.47 11.54 9.10
CA SER A 10 -7.79 11.01 7.77
C SER A 10 -6.79 9.94 7.31
N ASN A 11 -5.51 10.20 7.46
CA ASN A 11 -4.44 9.27 7.09
C ASN A 11 -4.46 7.96 7.91
N ALA A 12 -4.78 8.04 9.21
CA ALA A 12 -4.90 6.86 10.05
C ALA A 12 -6.13 6.00 9.68
N LYS A 13 -7.22 6.63 9.27
CA LYS A 13 -8.40 5.91 8.73
C LYS A 13 -8.06 5.18 7.44
N SER A 14 -7.35 5.84 6.51
CA SER A 14 -6.91 5.22 5.25
C SER A 14 -6.03 4.00 5.49
N LEU A 15 -5.05 4.10 6.40
CA LEU A 15 -4.19 2.97 6.79
C LEU A 15 -4.99 1.83 7.45
N PHE A 16 -5.95 2.16 8.31
CA PHE A 16 -6.80 1.16 8.94
C PHE A 16 -7.64 0.39 7.92
N PHE A 17 -8.27 1.09 6.97
CA PHE A 17 -9.03 0.44 5.89
C PHE A 17 -8.16 -0.44 5.02
N LEU A 18 -6.96 0.05 4.67
CA LEU A 18 -6.00 -0.72 3.90
C LEU A 18 -5.60 -1.99 4.62
N ALA A 19 -5.25 -1.90 5.92
CA ALA A 19 -4.90 -3.06 6.73
C ALA A 19 -6.06 -4.07 6.87
N CYS A 20 -7.31 -3.59 7.01
CA CYS A 20 -8.48 -4.46 7.06
C CYS A 20 -8.71 -5.20 5.73
N PHE A 21 -8.54 -4.50 4.61
CA PHE A 21 -8.68 -5.10 3.28
C PHE A 21 -7.59 -6.14 3.04
N ASP A 22 -6.34 -5.85 3.40
CA ASP A 22 -5.23 -6.77 3.31
C ASP A 22 -5.45 -8.03 4.13
N LEU A 23 -5.90 -7.86 5.37
CA LEU A 23 -6.23 -8.97 6.26
C LEU A 23 -7.33 -9.84 5.67
N PHE A 24 -8.35 -9.24 5.08
CA PHE A 24 -9.43 -9.97 4.41
C PHE A 24 -8.90 -10.82 3.24
N VAL A 25 -8.11 -10.23 2.35
CA VAL A 25 -7.52 -10.94 1.22
C VAL A 25 -6.56 -12.02 1.69
N PHE A 26 -5.76 -11.73 2.73
CA PHE A 26 -4.86 -12.70 3.33
C PHE A 26 -5.62 -13.93 3.85
N ILE A 27 -6.73 -13.75 4.56
CA ILE A 27 -7.59 -14.84 5.03
C ILE A 27 -8.11 -15.67 3.84
N CYS A 28 -8.46 -15.04 2.71
CA CYS A 28 -8.87 -15.75 1.52
C CYS A 28 -7.76 -16.61 0.90
N PHE A 29 -6.49 -16.23 1.09
CA PHE A 29 -5.35 -17.02 0.61
C PHE A 29 -4.91 -18.15 1.56
N VAL A 30 -5.30 -18.13 2.82
CA VAL A 30 -4.91 -19.15 3.82
C VAL A 30 -5.21 -20.58 3.36
N PRO A 31 -6.38 -20.91 2.78
CA PRO A 31 -6.65 -22.27 2.31
C PRO A 31 -5.64 -22.76 1.28
N PHE A 32 -5.17 -21.87 0.40
CA PHE A 32 -4.22 -22.20 -0.67
C PHE A 32 -2.81 -22.50 -0.15
N ALA A 33 -2.46 -22.03 1.07
CA ALA A 33 -1.15 -22.30 1.67
C ALA A 33 -0.89 -23.78 1.94
N PHE A 34 -1.96 -24.58 2.09
CA PHE A 34 -1.88 -26.00 2.39
C PHE A 34 -1.87 -26.89 1.14
N PHE A 35 -2.03 -26.32 -0.04
CA PHE A 35 -2.04 -27.07 -1.28
C PHE A 35 -0.72 -26.94 -2.03
N ASN A 36 -0.16 -28.09 -2.45
CA ASN A 36 0.93 -28.16 -3.40
C ASN A 36 0.37 -28.60 -4.75
N THR A 37 0.87 -28.03 -5.82
CA THR A 37 0.55 -28.49 -7.17
C THR A 37 1.42 -29.72 -7.53
N GLU A 38 0.94 -30.56 -8.44
CA GLU A 38 1.69 -31.70 -8.98
C GLU A 38 3.05 -31.30 -9.58
N SER A 39 3.20 -30.08 -10.03
CA SER A 39 4.44 -29.48 -10.54
C SER A 39 5.42 -29.04 -9.44
N GLY A 40 5.13 -29.31 -8.16
CA GLY A 40 5.99 -28.92 -7.03
C GLY A 40 5.91 -27.43 -6.65
N TYR A 41 4.99 -26.67 -7.23
CA TYR A 41 4.74 -25.30 -6.86
C TYR A 41 4.00 -25.23 -5.54
N TRP A 42 4.59 -24.55 -4.57
CA TRP A 42 3.92 -24.26 -3.32
C TRP A 42 2.97 -23.07 -3.47
N LEU A 43 1.67 -23.30 -3.33
CA LEU A 43 0.66 -22.25 -3.46
C LEU A 43 0.73 -21.20 -2.34
N GLY A 44 1.38 -21.48 -1.22
CA GLY A 44 1.69 -20.50 -0.18
C GLY A 44 2.56 -19.34 -0.67
N SER A 45 3.29 -19.50 -1.78
CA SER A 45 4.03 -18.41 -2.42
C SER A 45 3.12 -17.26 -2.90
N LEU A 46 1.88 -17.55 -3.26
CA LEU A 46 0.86 -16.55 -3.63
C LEU A 46 0.56 -15.63 -2.44
N MET A 47 0.38 -16.25 -1.26
CA MET A 47 0.10 -15.55 -0.02
C MET A 47 1.27 -14.66 0.41
N LEU A 48 2.50 -15.20 0.36
CA LEU A 48 3.71 -14.46 0.71
C LEU A 48 4.00 -13.34 -0.28
N GLY A 49 3.77 -13.55 -1.58
CA GLY A 49 3.87 -12.52 -2.60
C GLY A 49 2.90 -11.37 -2.34
N TRP A 50 1.63 -11.68 -2.00
CA TRP A 50 0.64 -10.68 -1.62
C TRP A 50 1.08 -9.88 -0.41
N LEU A 51 1.50 -10.53 0.68
CA LEU A 51 1.97 -9.86 1.91
C LEU A 51 3.15 -8.92 1.63
N LEU A 52 4.11 -9.35 0.81
CA LEU A 52 5.25 -8.51 0.47
C LEU A 52 4.81 -7.23 -0.27
N GLY A 53 3.87 -7.33 -1.20
CA GLY A 53 3.31 -6.19 -1.90
C GLY A 53 2.53 -5.25 -0.97
N CYS A 54 1.74 -5.80 -0.03
CA CYS A 54 1.04 -5.05 1.01
C CYS A 54 2.02 -4.27 1.88
N PHE A 55 3.08 -4.91 2.32
CA PHE A 55 4.12 -4.27 3.13
C PHE A 55 4.78 -3.11 2.38
N ALA A 56 5.12 -3.31 1.12
CA ALA A 56 5.66 -2.26 0.26
C ALA A 56 4.68 -1.09 0.11
N GLN A 57 3.39 -1.36 -0.04
CA GLN A 57 2.35 -0.34 -0.18
C GLN A 57 2.18 0.47 1.11
N ILE A 58 2.17 -0.18 2.27
CA ILE A 58 2.08 0.50 3.57
C ILE A 58 3.30 1.41 3.78
N LEU A 59 4.51 0.91 3.54
CA LEU A 59 5.74 1.71 3.63
C LEU A 59 5.73 2.88 2.66
N GLY A 60 5.30 2.66 1.41
CA GLY A 60 5.13 3.71 0.42
C GLY A 60 4.15 4.80 0.86
N TYR A 61 3.04 4.43 1.48
CA TYR A 61 2.06 5.37 2.01
C TYR A 61 2.61 6.16 3.21
N ILE A 62 3.31 5.51 4.13
CA ILE A 62 3.97 6.17 5.27
C ILE A 62 5.03 7.16 4.77
N SER A 63 5.80 6.80 3.74
CA SER A 63 6.78 7.69 3.11
C SER A 63 6.13 8.98 2.59
N ILE A 64 4.97 8.90 1.95
CA ILE A 64 4.23 10.08 1.47
C ILE A 64 3.78 10.95 2.64
N ILE A 65 3.24 10.37 3.72
CA ILE A 65 2.81 11.12 4.90
C ILE A 65 4.00 11.83 5.55
N PHE A 66 5.13 11.13 5.67
CA PHE A 66 6.35 11.71 6.24
C PHE A 66 6.87 12.87 5.40
N THR A 67 6.97 12.68 4.09
CA THR A 67 7.45 13.70 3.16
C THR A 67 6.51 14.92 3.17
N SER A 68 5.19 14.73 3.20
CA SER A 68 4.24 15.85 3.26
C SER A 68 4.34 16.66 4.55
N LYS A 69 4.63 16.01 5.69
CA LYS A 69 4.86 16.71 6.97
C LYS A 69 6.15 17.51 6.96
N VAL A 70 7.24 16.92 6.45
CA VAL A 70 8.54 17.61 6.32
C VAL A 70 8.39 18.84 5.41
N LEU A 71 7.67 18.68 4.30
CA LEU A 71 7.41 19.75 3.35
C LEU A 71 6.60 20.90 3.98
N GLY A 72 5.57 20.58 4.76
CA GLY A 72 4.76 21.58 5.47
C GLY A 72 5.57 22.44 6.46
N ASN A 73 6.63 21.86 7.04
CA ASN A 73 7.52 22.57 7.96
C ASN A 73 8.59 23.44 7.25
N ILE A 74 8.89 23.15 5.97
CA ILE A 74 9.95 23.83 5.18
C ILE A 74 9.37 24.91 4.24
N SER A 75 8.09 25.18 4.30
CA SER A 75 7.32 26.02 3.36
C SER A 75 7.80 27.49 3.19
N GLY A 76 9.03 27.82 3.59
CA GLY A 76 9.68 29.12 3.35
C GLY A 76 10.48 29.24 2.04
N THR A 77 10.78 28.15 1.32
CA THR A 77 11.58 28.18 0.07
C THR A 77 10.98 27.30 -1.01
N SER A 78 10.43 27.91 -2.04
CA SER A 78 9.66 27.28 -3.12
C SER A 78 10.40 26.15 -3.87
N THR A 79 11.72 26.23 -4.01
CA THR A 79 12.54 25.26 -4.75
C THR A 79 12.77 23.97 -4.00
N LEU A 80 12.98 24.03 -2.69
CA LEU A 80 13.11 22.85 -1.83
C LEU A 80 11.79 22.10 -1.71
N GLY A 81 10.67 22.80 -1.70
CA GLY A 81 9.34 22.22 -1.69
C GLY A 81 9.07 21.28 -2.88
N THR A 82 9.47 21.70 -4.07
CA THR A 82 9.30 20.89 -5.29
C THR A 82 10.22 19.66 -5.31
N LEU A 83 11.47 19.81 -4.84
CA LEU A 83 12.43 18.71 -4.76
C LEU A 83 12.01 17.64 -3.74
N PHE A 84 11.56 18.05 -2.55
CA PHE A 84 11.12 17.10 -1.52
C PHE A 84 9.73 16.51 -1.82
N GLY A 85 8.81 17.25 -2.44
CA GLY A 85 7.53 16.72 -2.91
C GLY A 85 7.74 15.62 -3.96
N GLY A 86 8.65 15.85 -4.92
CA GLY A 86 9.08 14.82 -5.88
C GLY A 86 9.82 13.66 -5.22
N GLY A 87 10.69 13.93 -4.23
CA GLY A 87 11.50 12.91 -3.55
C GLY A 87 10.68 11.81 -2.87
N GLY A 88 9.55 12.14 -2.26
CA GLY A 88 8.66 11.14 -1.65
C GLY A 88 8.08 10.16 -2.66
N PHE A 89 7.79 10.63 -3.88
CA PHE A 89 7.37 9.76 -4.97
C PHE A 89 8.51 8.85 -5.44
N PHE A 90 9.73 9.38 -5.59
CA PHE A 90 10.90 8.57 -5.99
C PHE A 90 11.22 7.45 -5.00
N ILE A 91 11.20 7.73 -3.69
CA ILE A 91 11.41 6.72 -2.64
C ILE A 91 10.40 5.59 -2.78
N ARG A 92 9.14 5.91 -3.01
CA ARG A 92 8.08 4.92 -3.22
C ARG A 92 8.33 4.04 -4.44
N TYR A 93 8.73 4.63 -5.58
CA TYR A 93 9.02 3.86 -6.79
C TYR A 93 10.25 2.98 -6.63
N ILE A 94 11.31 3.46 -5.99
CA ILE A 94 12.51 2.67 -5.69
C ILE A 94 12.14 1.48 -4.80
N LEU A 95 11.31 1.70 -3.77
CA LEU A 95 10.84 0.64 -2.89
C LEU A 95 10.02 -0.42 -3.64
N TYR A 96 9.10 0.01 -4.51
CA TYR A 96 8.30 -0.92 -5.32
C TYR A 96 9.17 -1.69 -6.31
N ALA A 97 10.09 -1.01 -6.99
CA ALA A 97 11.02 -1.66 -7.91
C ALA A 97 11.89 -2.71 -7.19
N GLY A 98 12.41 -2.38 -5.99
CA GLY A 98 13.19 -3.33 -5.17
C GLY A 98 12.38 -4.57 -4.76
N VAL A 99 11.17 -4.35 -4.26
CA VAL A 99 10.28 -5.44 -3.84
C VAL A 99 9.86 -6.31 -5.02
N LEU A 100 9.54 -5.71 -6.17
CA LEU A 100 9.20 -6.44 -7.38
C LEU A 100 10.40 -7.20 -7.95
N ALA A 101 11.61 -6.62 -7.87
CA ALA A 101 12.83 -7.32 -8.29
C ALA A 101 13.08 -8.58 -7.43
N ILE A 102 12.95 -8.47 -6.10
CA ILE A 102 13.11 -9.61 -5.19
C ILE A 102 12.07 -10.69 -5.49
N SER A 103 10.80 -10.33 -5.65
CA SER A 103 9.75 -11.30 -5.97
C SER A 103 9.91 -11.91 -7.37
N ALA A 104 10.40 -11.15 -8.34
CA ALA A 104 10.72 -11.65 -9.68
C ALA A 104 11.88 -12.67 -9.62
N ILE A 105 12.96 -12.36 -8.92
CA ILE A 105 14.08 -13.29 -8.77
C ILE A 105 13.60 -14.59 -8.09
N SER A 106 12.80 -14.49 -7.03
CA SER A 106 12.22 -15.65 -6.35
C SER A 106 11.34 -16.51 -7.27
N THR A 107 10.59 -15.87 -8.19
CA THR A 107 9.69 -16.59 -9.10
C THR A 107 10.41 -17.22 -10.29
N PHE A 108 11.33 -16.47 -10.92
CA PHE A 108 11.95 -16.88 -12.18
C PHE A 108 13.30 -17.58 -12.01
N LYS A 109 13.97 -17.39 -10.86
CA LYS A 109 15.22 -18.03 -10.49
C LYS A 109 15.19 -18.56 -9.06
N PRO A 110 14.34 -19.58 -8.79
CA PRO A 110 14.17 -20.11 -7.44
C PRO A 110 15.47 -20.73 -6.87
N GLU A 111 16.42 -21.11 -7.73
CA GLU A 111 17.73 -21.63 -7.34
C GLU A 111 18.49 -20.69 -6.40
N TRP A 112 18.31 -19.39 -6.54
CA TRP A 112 18.94 -18.37 -5.67
C TRP A 112 18.33 -18.33 -4.28
N PHE A 113 17.14 -18.88 -4.10
CA PHE A 113 16.42 -19.00 -2.82
C PHE A 113 16.32 -20.45 -2.36
N GLY A 114 17.35 -21.26 -2.63
CA GLY A 114 17.40 -22.67 -2.20
C GLY A 114 16.44 -23.60 -2.92
N GLY A 115 16.03 -23.25 -4.14
CA GLY A 115 15.15 -24.08 -4.97
C GLY A 115 13.66 -23.90 -4.68
N PHE A 116 13.29 -22.98 -3.77
CA PHE A 116 11.89 -22.73 -3.42
C PHE A 116 11.40 -21.42 -4.04
N ASN A 117 10.27 -21.47 -4.72
CA ASN A 117 9.54 -20.27 -5.11
C ASN A 117 8.77 -19.73 -3.87
N CYS A 118 9.48 -18.93 -3.05
CA CYS A 118 8.91 -18.40 -1.80
C CYS A 118 7.97 -17.22 -2.03
N LEU A 119 8.21 -16.41 -3.07
CA LEU A 119 7.50 -15.15 -3.31
C LEU A 119 6.98 -15.13 -4.74
N ASN A 120 5.67 -15.04 -4.90
CA ASN A 120 5.08 -14.97 -6.24
C ASN A 120 5.05 -13.53 -6.75
N PHE A 121 5.69 -13.29 -7.90
CA PHE A 121 5.76 -11.98 -8.55
C PHE A 121 4.39 -11.43 -8.92
N PHE A 122 3.52 -12.27 -9.49
CA PHE A 122 2.21 -11.81 -9.97
C PHE A 122 1.31 -11.35 -8.84
N THR A 123 1.31 -12.04 -7.71
CA THR A 123 0.53 -11.63 -6.53
C THR A 123 1.11 -10.41 -5.85
N CYS A 124 2.44 -10.28 -5.81
CA CYS A 124 3.11 -9.09 -5.30
C CYS A 124 2.77 -7.86 -6.16
N PHE A 125 2.86 -7.96 -7.47
CA PHE A 125 2.50 -6.90 -8.40
C PHE A 125 1.00 -6.53 -8.29
N SER A 126 0.13 -7.55 -8.28
CA SER A 126 -1.32 -7.36 -8.16
C SER A 126 -1.70 -6.66 -6.86
N SER A 127 -1.06 -6.99 -5.73
CA SER A 127 -1.34 -6.34 -4.46
C SER A 127 -0.98 -4.85 -4.50
N ILE A 128 0.19 -4.49 -5.04
CA ILE A 128 0.60 -3.08 -5.18
C ILE A 128 -0.40 -2.30 -6.04
N VAL A 129 -0.84 -2.87 -7.16
CA VAL A 129 -1.80 -2.22 -8.05
C VAL A 129 -3.17 -2.07 -7.40
N VAL A 130 -3.74 -3.18 -6.89
CA VAL A 130 -5.09 -3.20 -6.29
C VAL A 130 -5.16 -2.24 -5.10
N LEU A 131 -4.16 -2.25 -4.22
CA LEU A 131 -4.14 -1.37 -3.04
C LEU A 131 -3.94 0.09 -3.42
N SER A 132 -3.18 0.38 -4.47
CA SER A 132 -3.03 1.75 -4.99
C SER A 132 -4.37 2.28 -5.50
N PHE A 133 -5.13 1.48 -6.26
CA PHE A 133 -6.49 1.83 -6.71
C PHE A 133 -7.44 2.01 -5.54
N PHE A 134 -7.41 1.11 -4.57
CA PHE A 134 -8.24 1.19 -3.38
C PHE A 134 -7.99 2.49 -2.60
N LEU A 135 -6.73 2.86 -2.36
CA LEU A 135 -6.37 4.12 -1.72
C LEU A 135 -6.83 5.34 -2.53
N MET A 136 -6.67 5.30 -3.85
CA MET A 136 -7.12 6.38 -4.74
C MET A 136 -8.63 6.60 -4.62
N ILE A 137 -9.42 5.53 -4.74
CA ILE A 137 -10.88 5.58 -4.61
C ILE A 137 -11.29 6.10 -3.23
N TYR A 138 -10.66 5.58 -2.17
CA TYR A 138 -10.93 6.03 -0.81
C TYR A 138 -10.70 7.53 -0.66
N LYS A 139 -9.57 8.06 -1.16
CA LYS A 139 -9.25 9.49 -1.10
C LYS A 139 -10.21 10.37 -1.90
N ILE A 140 -10.67 9.92 -3.05
CA ILE A 140 -11.68 10.62 -3.86
C ILE A 140 -13.00 10.72 -3.08
N ILE A 141 -13.44 9.63 -2.45
CA ILE A 141 -14.66 9.63 -1.64
C ILE A 141 -14.53 10.56 -0.42
N GLU A 142 -13.38 10.57 0.23
CA GLU A 142 -13.10 11.43 1.37
C GLU A 142 -13.17 12.91 0.98
N MET A 143 -12.49 13.33 -0.08
CA MET A 143 -12.53 14.70 -0.60
C MET A 143 -13.95 15.14 -0.98
N LYS A 144 -14.73 14.26 -1.60
CA LYS A 144 -16.12 14.55 -1.95
C LYS A 144 -17.02 14.74 -0.72
N ASN A 145 -16.74 14.03 0.36
CA ASN A 145 -17.50 14.17 1.60
C ASN A 145 -17.12 15.45 2.35
N GLU A 146 -15.85 15.84 2.33
CA GLU A 146 -15.38 17.10 2.92
C GLU A 146 -15.97 18.31 2.20
N SER A 147 -15.98 18.32 0.86
CA SER A 147 -16.59 19.42 0.08
C SER A 147 -18.08 19.61 0.39
N LYS A 148 -18.83 18.50 0.53
CA LYS A 148 -20.27 18.57 0.90
C LYS A 148 -20.51 19.08 2.34
N GLN A 149 -19.56 18.89 3.25
CA GLN A 149 -19.67 19.43 4.59
C GLN A 149 -19.44 20.94 4.60
N THR A 150 -18.44 21.41 3.85
CA THR A 150 -18.14 22.83 3.70
C THR A 150 -19.32 23.60 3.07
N GLU A 151 -19.93 23.05 2.00
CA GLU A 151 -21.13 23.64 1.38
C GLU A 151 -22.31 23.77 2.36
N LYS A 152 -22.51 22.76 3.24
CA LYS A 152 -23.58 22.81 4.24
C LYS A 152 -23.32 23.82 5.35
N GLU A 153 -22.07 24.01 5.74
CA GLU A 153 -21.69 25.00 6.74
C GLU A 153 -21.82 26.45 6.18
N GLU A 154 -21.50 26.64 4.90
CA GLU A 154 -21.70 27.93 4.23
C GLU A 154 -23.18 28.25 4.03
N ALA A 155 -24.02 27.28 3.71
CA ALA A 155 -25.46 27.46 3.52
C ALA A 155 -26.22 27.69 4.85
N SER A 156 -25.59 27.42 6.00
CA SER A 156 -26.19 27.62 7.33
C SER A 156 -25.82 28.94 7.99
N LYS A 157 -24.96 29.73 7.36
CA LYS A 157 -24.60 31.12 7.76
C LYS A 157 -25.38 32.17 7.00
#